data_3bc53f75448262c38a2c2801b6cc22a2
#
_entry.id   3bc53f75448262c38a2c2801b6cc22a2
#
_cell.length_a   1.000
_cell.length_b   1.000
_cell.length_c   1.000
_cell.angle_alpha   90.00
_cell.angle_beta   90.00
_cell.angle_gamma   90.00
#
_symmetry.space_group_name_H-M   'P 1'
#
loop_
_entity.id
_entity.type
_entity.pdbx_description
1 polymer ?
#
loop_
_entity_poly.entity_id
_entity_poly.type
_entity_poly.pdbx_seq_one_letter_code
_entity_poly.pdbx_strand_id
1 'polypeptide(L)'
;MAQVKNRLTPFFENITFDRDDNELILNFGPQHPSAHGQLRLMLHLQQEQITKAHPDIGYLHRGMEKMAENMIYNEFMPTTDRMDYIASSSNNYGFALAVERLIGLEVPRRAKVIRMMLLEINRLMSHLFWLATTALDIGAMTVFLFAFREREYLMDIIEGYCGARLTHAAIRIGGVPLDIQDTFIAQLKTFLDKLPANIKDYEDLLDTNRIWLMRMEEVGTISKEMALSWGCSGPMLRASGVAWDIRKEEPYELYDEVEFNVPYSDKGDNFARYRIYMEEMRESAKILYQTIDMYEATVKNNQTELMAHAPKYISAPKLDIMTQNYSLMQHFVLVTQGMRPPVGEVYVATESPKGELGFYINSQGGPYPYRLKLRAPSFWHTGILTDLLPGHYIPDVVSIIGTTNIVFGEVDR
;
A
#
# COMPACT_ATOMS: atom_id res chain seq x y z
N MET A 1 -17.18 -8.23 49.97
CA MET A 1 -15.92 -7.57 49.54
C MET A 1 -16.07 -7.20 48.09
N ALA A 2 -16.20 -5.92 47.77
CA ALA A 2 -16.33 -5.45 46.41
C ALA A 2 -14.97 -5.61 45.71
N GLN A 3 -14.91 -6.43 44.69
CA GLN A 3 -13.75 -6.48 43.80
C GLN A 3 -13.60 -5.13 43.11
N VAL A 4 -12.60 -4.39 43.51
CA VAL A 4 -12.12 -3.25 42.73
C VAL A 4 -11.56 -3.82 41.42
N LYS A 5 -12.36 -3.85 40.39
CA LYS A 5 -11.89 -4.12 39.03
C LYS A 5 -10.90 -3.03 38.68
N ASN A 6 -9.63 -3.37 38.70
CA ASN A 6 -8.54 -2.50 38.37
C ASN A 6 -8.66 -2.14 36.87
N ARG A 7 -8.89 -0.87 36.53
CA ARG A 7 -9.09 -0.39 35.17
C ARG A 7 -7.85 -0.51 34.27
N LEU A 8 -6.75 -1.01 34.82
CA LEU A 8 -5.50 -1.26 34.10
C LEU A 8 -5.32 -2.72 33.67
N THR A 9 -6.21 -3.61 34.07
CA THR A 9 -6.17 -5.05 33.77
C THR A 9 -6.34 -5.46 32.29
N PRO A 10 -7.00 -4.70 31.38
CA PRO A 10 -7.15 -5.14 30.00
C PRO A 10 -5.83 -5.34 29.25
N PHE A 11 -4.74 -4.73 29.73
CA PHE A 11 -3.43 -4.85 29.08
C PHE A 11 -2.58 -6.01 29.59
N PHE A 12 -2.97 -6.67 30.69
CA PHE A 12 -2.20 -7.75 31.33
C PHE A 12 -2.90 -9.12 31.34
N GLU A 13 -4.18 -9.19 30.96
CA GLU A 13 -4.89 -10.46 30.82
C GLU A 13 -4.61 -11.09 29.46
N ASN A 14 -3.38 -11.56 29.26
CA ASN A 14 -2.98 -12.21 28.01
C ASN A 14 -3.54 -13.64 27.91
N ILE A 15 -3.92 -14.25 29.02
CA ILE A 15 -4.41 -15.64 29.07
C ILE A 15 -5.52 -15.74 30.10
N THR A 16 -6.69 -16.19 29.69
CA THR A 16 -7.79 -16.55 30.59
C THR A 16 -8.13 -18.03 30.41
N PHE A 17 -8.21 -18.76 31.51
CA PHE A 17 -8.67 -20.13 31.50
C PHE A 17 -10.16 -20.17 31.93
N ASP A 18 -11.01 -20.65 31.04
CA ASP A 18 -12.37 -21.01 31.47
C ASP A 18 -12.33 -22.43 32.02
N ARG A 19 -12.75 -22.59 33.30
CA ARG A 19 -12.56 -23.86 34.00
C ARG A 19 -13.54 -24.95 33.56
N ASP A 20 -14.61 -24.58 32.87
CA ASP A 20 -15.69 -25.54 32.54
C ASP A 20 -15.50 -26.19 31.16
N ASP A 21 -14.75 -25.58 30.21
CA ASP A 21 -14.71 -26.07 28.82
C ASP A 21 -13.30 -26.48 28.27
N ASN A 22 -12.25 -26.50 29.09
CA ASN A 22 -10.86 -26.71 28.59
C ASN A 22 -10.44 -25.74 27.47
N GLU A 23 -11.09 -24.59 27.35
CA GLU A 23 -10.81 -23.58 26.35
C GLU A 23 -9.83 -22.53 26.92
N LEU A 24 -8.76 -22.26 26.17
CA LEU A 24 -7.78 -21.23 26.47
C LEU A 24 -8.04 -20.04 25.57
N ILE A 25 -8.17 -18.84 26.13
CA ILE A 25 -8.22 -17.60 25.35
C ILE A 25 -6.86 -16.93 25.40
N LEU A 26 -6.22 -16.83 24.24
CA LEU A 26 -4.92 -16.19 24.04
C LEU A 26 -5.10 -14.84 23.34
N ASN A 27 -4.57 -13.76 23.94
CA ASN A 27 -4.43 -12.48 23.27
C ASN A 27 -3.08 -12.39 22.54
N PHE A 28 -3.11 -12.42 21.22
CA PHE A 28 -1.95 -12.19 20.37
C PHE A 28 -1.90 -10.70 19.98
N GLY A 29 -0.93 -9.96 20.50
CA GLY A 29 -0.88 -8.49 20.41
C GLY A 29 -1.72 -7.77 21.50
N PRO A 30 -1.87 -6.42 21.42
CA PRO A 30 -1.50 -5.52 20.31
C PRO A 30 0.00 -5.23 20.19
N GLN A 31 0.82 -5.55 21.19
CA GLN A 31 2.28 -5.41 21.13
C GLN A 31 2.92 -6.79 20.94
N HIS A 32 3.11 -7.17 19.67
CA HIS A 32 3.81 -8.40 19.28
C HIS A 32 4.58 -8.13 17.99
N PRO A 33 5.84 -8.59 17.84
CA PRO A 33 6.64 -8.34 16.63
C PRO A 33 5.94 -8.74 15.34
N SER A 34 5.30 -9.92 15.33
CA SER A 34 4.60 -10.46 14.15
C SER A 34 3.14 -9.97 14.01
N ALA A 35 2.70 -8.99 14.80
CA ALA A 35 1.37 -8.39 14.68
C ALA A 35 1.34 -7.24 13.63
N HIS A 36 2.41 -7.02 12.88
CA HIS A 36 2.55 -6.02 11.83
C HIS A 36 2.09 -4.60 12.23
N GLY A 37 2.24 -4.25 13.49
CA GLY A 37 1.84 -2.98 14.07
C GLY A 37 1.04 -3.17 15.34
N GLN A 38 -0.27 -2.91 15.30
CA GLN A 38 -1.11 -2.90 16.50
C GLN A 38 -2.37 -3.79 16.36
N LEU A 39 -2.19 -4.98 15.82
CA LEU A 39 -3.24 -6.00 15.78
C LEU A 39 -3.37 -6.65 17.16
N ARG A 40 -4.57 -6.59 17.74
CA ARG A 40 -4.96 -7.51 18.78
C ARG A 40 -5.80 -8.62 18.17
N LEU A 41 -5.36 -9.85 18.33
CA LEU A 41 -6.08 -11.02 17.85
C LEU A 41 -6.42 -11.90 19.05
N MET A 42 -7.70 -12.02 19.33
CA MET A 42 -8.20 -12.94 20.38
C MET A 42 -8.39 -14.31 19.77
N LEU A 43 -7.60 -15.27 20.22
CA LEU A 43 -7.63 -16.66 19.78
C LEU A 43 -8.25 -17.54 20.86
N HIS A 44 -9.27 -18.27 20.49
CA HIS A 44 -9.81 -19.35 21.29
C HIS A 44 -9.11 -20.64 20.89
N LEU A 45 -8.53 -21.32 21.86
CA LEU A 45 -7.70 -22.51 21.64
C LEU A 45 -8.29 -23.69 22.37
N GLN A 46 -8.34 -24.81 21.67
CA GLN A 46 -8.56 -26.11 22.28
C GLN A 46 -7.29 -26.93 22.08
N GLN A 47 -6.55 -27.14 23.16
CA GLN A 47 -5.15 -27.57 23.13
C GLN A 47 -4.28 -26.52 22.39
N GLU A 48 -3.69 -26.85 21.23
CA GLU A 48 -2.90 -25.93 20.40
C GLU A 48 -3.62 -25.49 19.11
N GLN A 49 -4.83 -26.03 18.89
CA GLN A 49 -5.62 -25.71 17.70
C GLN A 49 -6.55 -24.53 17.95
N ILE A 50 -6.63 -23.65 16.98
CA ILE A 50 -7.50 -22.47 17.02
C ILE A 50 -8.92 -22.90 16.66
N THR A 51 -9.87 -22.63 17.54
CA THR A 51 -11.30 -22.88 17.32
C THR A 51 -12.02 -21.63 16.82
N LYS A 52 -11.62 -20.44 17.31
CA LYS A 52 -12.17 -19.13 16.86
C LYS A 52 -11.08 -18.09 16.90
N ALA A 53 -11.19 -17.10 16.01
CA ALA A 53 -10.31 -15.94 15.96
C ALA A 53 -11.12 -14.65 15.80
N HIS A 54 -10.79 -13.64 16.59
CA HIS A 54 -11.44 -12.34 16.54
C HIS A 54 -10.37 -11.24 16.42
N PRO A 55 -10.17 -10.65 15.23
CA PRO A 55 -9.31 -9.48 15.08
C PRO A 55 -9.98 -8.25 15.72
N ASP A 56 -9.27 -7.61 16.64
CA ASP A 56 -9.68 -6.39 17.33
C ASP A 56 -8.79 -5.25 16.80
N ILE A 57 -9.39 -4.33 16.08
CA ILE A 57 -8.73 -3.21 15.39
C ILE A 57 -9.10 -1.88 16.04
N GLY A 58 -8.43 -0.79 15.69
CA GLY A 58 -8.68 0.55 16.19
C GLY A 58 -7.56 1.14 17.04
N TYR A 59 -6.53 0.37 17.36
CA TYR A 59 -5.40 0.87 18.16
C TYR A 59 -4.54 1.92 17.45
N LEU A 60 -4.64 2.00 16.11
CA LEU A 60 -3.99 3.02 15.27
C LEU A 60 -5.02 3.92 14.59
N HIS A 61 -6.25 4.01 15.12
CA HIS A 61 -7.27 4.88 14.53
C HIS A 61 -6.94 6.35 14.76
N ARG A 62 -6.74 7.08 13.68
CA ARG A 62 -6.35 8.50 13.68
C ARG A 62 -7.45 9.42 13.15
N GLY A 63 -8.59 8.85 12.74
CA GLY A 63 -9.73 9.60 12.21
C GLY A 63 -9.45 10.28 10.88
N MET A 64 -8.65 9.69 9.99
CA MET A 64 -8.20 10.31 8.74
C MET A 64 -9.35 10.73 7.82
N GLU A 65 -10.40 9.89 7.71
CA GLU A 65 -11.58 10.23 6.92
C GLU A 65 -12.27 11.49 7.47
N LYS A 66 -12.33 11.64 8.81
CA LYS A 66 -12.92 12.81 9.46
C LYS A 66 -12.00 14.05 9.40
N MET A 67 -10.69 13.83 9.48
CA MET A 67 -9.71 14.91 9.27
C MET A 67 -9.85 15.53 7.88
N ALA A 68 -10.03 14.69 6.85
CA ALA A 68 -10.22 15.15 5.47
C ALA A 68 -11.41 16.11 5.33
N GLU A 69 -12.49 15.90 6.08
CA GLU A 69 -13.67 16.78 6.06
C GLU A 69 -13.40 18.18 6.67
N ASN A 70 -12.27 18.36 7.36
CA ASN A 70 -11.87 19.60 8.03
C ASN A 70 -10.57 20.19 7.48
N MET A 71 -9.97 19.59 6.44
CA MET A 71 -8.75 20.04 5.79
C MET A 71 -9.04 20.39 4.33
N ILE A 72 -8.41 21.43 3.80
CA ILE A 72 -8.46 21.68 2.36
C ILE A 72 -7.76 20.54 1.60
N TYR A 73 -8.16 20.29 0.36
CA TYR A 73 -7.66 19.17 -0.44
C TYR A 73 -6.13 19.09 -0.49
N ASN A 74 -5.44 20.22 -0.61
CA ASN A 74 -3.97 20.26 -0.66
C ASN A 74 -3.31 19.96 0.69
N GLU A 75 -3.95 20.33 1.82
CA GLU A 75 -3.45 20.01 3.17
C GLU A 75 -3.62 18.53 3.49
N PHE A 76 -4.69 17.92 2.99
CA PHE A 76 -4.93 16.49 3.21
C PHE A 76 -3.95 15.62 2.43
N MET A 77 -3.42 16.07 1.29
CA MET A 77 -2.51 15.33 0.43
C MET A 77 -1.32 14.69 1.19
N PRO A 78 -0.54 15.40 2.02
CA PRO A 78 0.55 14.79 2.78
C PRO A 78 0.09 13.80 3.86
N THR A 79 -1.16 13.84 4.31
CA THR A 79 -1.67 12.89 5.30
C THR A 79 -1.89 11.51 4.69
N THR A 80 -2.15 11.44 3.38
CA THR A 80 -2.35 10.17 2.68
C THR A 80 -1.12 9.29 2.69
N ASP A 81 0.11 9.86 2.71
CA ASP A 81 1.36 9.10 2.86
C ASP A 81 1.37 8.18 4.08
N ARG A 82 0.67 8.56 5.14
CA ARG A 82 0.67 7.89 6.43
C ARG A 82 -0.43 6.85 6.57
N MET A 83 -1.23 6.63 5.54
CA MET A 83 -2.21 5.54 5.49
C MET A 83 -1.50 4.20 5.34
N ASP A 84 -1.04 3.85 4.15
CA ASP A 84 -0.05 2.80 3.97
C ASP A 84 1.34 3.44 3.87
N TYR A 85 2.04 3.53 4.99
CA TYR A 85 3.36 4.17 5.06
C TYR A 85 4.46 3.38 4.35
N ILE A 86 4.19 2.14 3.94
CA ILE A 86 5.10 1.33 3.13
C ILE A 86 4.94 1.65 1.64
N ALA A 87 3.73 2.06 1.23
CA ALA A 87 3.36 2.34 -0.16
C ALA A 87 2.78 3.77 -0.33
N SER A 88 3.49 4.77 0.18
CA SER A 88 3.02 6.17 0.24
C SER A 88 2.68 6.77 -1.13
N SER A 89 3.46 6.49 -2.18
CA SER A 89 3.14 6.98 -3.55
C SER A 89 1.77 6.50 -4.04
N SER A 90 1.38 5.26 -3.70
CA SER A 90 0.08 4.72 -4.11
C SER A 90 -1.08 5.47 -3.47
N ASN A 91 -0.94 5.85 -2.20
CA ASN A 91 -1.96 6.63 -1.48
C ASN A 91 -2.06 8.06 -2.01
N ASN A 92 -0.91 8.73 -2.21
CA ASN A 92 -0.91 10.06 -2.83
C ASN A 92 -1.57 10.03 -4.21
N TYR A 93 -1.22 9.03 -5.01
CA TYR A 93 -1.75 8.89 -6.35
C TYR A 93 -3.26 8.66 -6.36
N GLY A 94 -3.76 7.72 -5.56
CA GLY A 94 -5.19 7.42 -5.49
C GLY A 94 -6.02 8.65 -5.12
N PHE A 95 -5.57 9.43 -4.13
CA PHE A 95 -6.24 10.67 -3.75
C PHE A 95 -6.11 11.76 -4.83
N ALA A 96 -4.92 11.95 -5.41
CA ALA A 96 -4.71 12.92 -6.49
C ALA A 96 -5.62 12.62 -7.69
N LEU A 97 -5.66 11.35 -8.13
CA LEU A 97 -6.50 10.90 -9.25
C LEU A 97 -8.00 11.12 -8.97
N ALA A 98 -8.45 10.88 -7.73
CA ALA A 98 -9.83 11.11 -7.35
C ALA A 98 -10.21 12.61 -7.45
N VAL A 99 -9.33 13.50 -6.98
CA VAL A 99 -9.54 14.95 -7.11
C VAL A 99 -9.45 15.39 -8.56
N GLU A 100 -8.50 14.89 -9.33
CA GLU A 100 -8.32 15.21 -10.76
C GLU A 100 -9.55 14.80 -11.59
N ARG A 101 -10.11 13.61 -11.35
CA ARG A 101 -11.36 13.18 -11.99
C ARG A 101 -12.55 14.05 -11.58
N LEU A 102 -12.63 14.46 -10.30
CA LEU A 102 -13.71 15.33 -9.82
C LEU A 102 -13.70 16.70 -10.49
N ILE A 103 -12.52 17.26 -10.77
CA ILE A 103 -12.37 18.57 -11.42
C ILE A 103 -12.23 18.49 -12.95
N GLY A 104 -12.16 17.28 -13.52
CA GLY A 104 -11.96 17.05 -14.95
C GLY A 104 -10.61 17.52 -15.46
N LEU A 105 -9.52 17.29 -14.68
CA LEU A 105 -8.18 17.75 -14.99
C LEU A 105 -7.38 16.71 -15.74
N GLU A 106 -6.77 17.09 -16.85
CA GLU A 106 -5.79 16.26 -17.56
C GLU A 106 -4.37 16.59 -17.11
N VAL A 107 -3.62 15.54 -16.78
CA VAL A 107 -2.23 15.62 -16.33
C VAL A 107 -1.29 15.50 -17.55
N PRO A 108 -0.21 16.31 -17.63
CA PRO A 108 0.76 16.22 -18.71
C PRO A 108 1.40 14.84 -18.82
N ARG A 109 1.69 14.39 -20.07
CA ARG A 109 2.22 13.05 -20.33
C ARG A 109 3.51 12.75 -19.56
N ARG A 110 4.45 13.71 -19.50
CA ARG A 110 5.71 13.54 -18.76
C ARG A 110 5.45 13.24 -17.28
N ALA A 111 4.53 13.98 -16.68
CA ALA A 111 4.14 13.76 -15.29
C ALA A 111 3.50 12.37 -15.07
N LYS A 112 2.67 11.90 -16.02
CA LYS A 112 2.08 10.55 -15.99
C LYS A 112 3.17 9.47 -15.98
N VAL A 113 4.17 9.58 -16.84
CA VAL A 113 5.31 8.62 -16.89
C VAL A 113 6.07 8.62 -15.56
N ILE A 114 6.37 9.80 -15.00
CA ILE A 114 7.08 9.90 -13.73
C ILE A 114 6.26 9.27 -12.60
N ARG A 115 4.94 9.53 -12.56
CA ARG A 115 4.04 8.89 -11.58
C ARG A 115 4.08 7.37 -11.68
N MET A 116 4.03 6.81 -12.89
CA MET A 116 4.14 5.36 -13.09
C MET A 116 5.46 4.81 -12.57
N MET A 117 6.60 5.48 -12.83
CA MET A 117 7.89 5.06 -12.26
C MET A 117 7.85 5.06 -10.74
N LEU A 118 7.33 6.12 -10.12
CA LEU A 118 7.22 6.22 -8.65
C LEU A 118 6.32 5.14 -8.06
N LEU A 119 5.21 4.81 -8.73
CA LEU A 119 4.29 3.77 -8.31
C LEU A 119 4.94 2.38 -8.35
N GLU A 120 5.64 2.05 -9.43
CA GLU A 120 6.27 0.73 -9.56
C GLU A 120 7.54 0.59 -8.69
N ILE A 121 8.33 1.65 -8.48
CA ILE A 121 9.41 1.65 -7.49
C ILE A 121 8.83 1.41 -6.09
N ASN A 122 7.74 2.08 -5.77
CA ASN A 122 7.08 1.92 -4.48
C ASN A 122 6.48 0.52 -4.30
N ARG A 123 5.99 -0.11 -5.38
CA ARG A 123 5.55 -1.51 -5.38
C ARG A 123 6.71 -2.45 -5.07
N LEU A 124 7.86 -2.29 -5.73
CA LEU A 124 9.07 -3.06 -5.43
C LEU A 124 9.50 -2.89 -3.97
N MET A 125 9.55 -1.65 -3.48
CA MET A 125 9.89 -1.37 -2.07
C MET A 125 8.94 -2.06 -1.08
N SER A 126 7.65 -2.09 -1.40
CA SER A 126 6.63 -2.74 -0.57
C SER A 126 6.77 -4.27 -0.59
N HIS A 127 7.01 -4.86 -1.74
CA HIS A 127 7.18 -6.32 -1.86
C HIS A 127 8.48 -6.79 -1.21
N LEU A 128 9.57 -6.04 -1.34
CA LEU A 128 10.83 -6.33 -0.64
C LEU A 128 10.67 -6.22 0.89
N PHE A 129 9.92 -5.22 1.37
CA PHE A 129 9.61 -5.10 2.79
C PHE A 129 8.76 -6.28 3.29
N TRP A 130 7.72 -6.65 2.54
CA TRP A 130 6.88 -7.79 2.86
C TRP A 130 7.70 -9.09 2.92
N LEU A 131 8.53 -9.36 1.90
CA LEU A 131 9.39 -10.56 1.86
C LEU A 131 10.33 -10.61 3.08
N ALA A 132 10.96 -9.48 3.38
CA ALA A 132 11.88 -9.37 4.50
C ALA A 132 11.20 -9.69 5.84
N THR A 133 10.09 -9.04 6.15
CA THR A 133 9.40 -9.21 7.44
C THR A 133 8.81 -10.60 7.57
N THR A 134 8.19 -11.14 6.53
CA THR A 134 7.61 -12.49 6.53
C THR A 134 8.71 -13.55 6.67
N ALA A 135 9.85 -13.38 5.99
CA ALA A 135 10.98 -14.29 6.13
C ALA A 135 11.59 -14.24 7.55
N LEU A 136 11.70 -13.04 8.14
CA LEU A 136 12.17 -12.87 9.51
C LEU A 136 11.25 -13.56 10.53
N ASP A 137 9.95 -13.42 10.37
CA ASP A 137 8.94 -14.00 11.26
C ASP A 137 9.00 -15.55 11.27
N ILE A 138 9.43 -16.16 10.18
CA ILE A 138 9.63 -17.61 10.07
C ILE A 138 11.09 -18.01 10.43
N GLY A 139 11.97 -17.03 10.70
CA GLY A 139 13.34 -17.24 11.14
C GLY A 139 14.41 -17.18 10.04
N ALA A 140 14.04 -16.82 8.79
CA ALA A 140 14.99 -16.67 7.68
C ALA A 140 15.67 -15.28 7.68
N MET A 141 16.51 -14.99 8.67
CA MET A 141 17.14 -13.70 8.88
C MET A 141 18.04 -13.24 7.72
N THR A 142 18.67 -14.16 7.00
CA THR A 142 19.53 -13.82 5.85
C THR A 142 18.74 -13.15 4.75
N VAL A 143 17.54 -13.68 4.43
CA VAL A 143 16.64 -13.08 3.42
C VAL A 143 16.17 -11.70 3.86
N PHE A 144 15.85 -11.52 5.15
CA PHE A 144 15.53 -10.21 5.70
C PHE A 144 16.62 -9.17 5.42
N LEU A 145 17.89 -9.49 5.73
CA LEU A 145 19.01 -8.56 5.52
C LEU A 145 19.24 -8.26 4.03
N PHE A 146 19.12 -9.26 3.16
CA PHE A 146 19.30 -9.08 1.72
C PHE A 146 18.17 -8.22 1.12
N ALA A 147 16.93 -8.51 1.43
CA ALA A 147 15.79 -7.74 0.92
C ALA A 147 15.80 -6.29 1.43
N PHE A 148 16.19 -6.06 2.69
CA PHE A 148 16.36 -4.69 3.22
C PHE A 148 17.50 -3.93 2.55
N ARG A 149 18.61 -4.59 2.22
CA ARG A 149 19.70 -3.99 1.45
C ARG A 149 19.21 -3.48 0.09
N GLU A 150 18.44 -4.29 -0.63
CA GLU A 150 17.90 -3.88 -1.94
C GLU A 150 16.86 -2.77 -1.79
N ARG A 151 16.04 -2.83 -0.75
CA ARG A 151 15.08 -1.76 -0.43
C ARG A 151 15.78 -0.43 -0.13
N GLU A 152 16.92 -0.45 0.56
CA GLU A 152 17.74 0.75 0.82
C GLU A 152 18.18 1.44 -0.48
N TYR A 153 18.65 0.69 -1.47
CA TYR A 153 19.01 1.29 -2.77
C TYR A 153 17.83 2.02 -3.44
N LEU A 154 16.63 1.45 -3.36
CA LEU A 154 15.44 2.12 -3.89
C LEU A 154 15.07 3.37 -3.07
N MET A 155 15.23 3.32 -1.75
CA MET A 155 15.01 4.47 -0.87
C MET A 155 15.99 5.60 -1.17
N ASP A 156 17.26 5.30 -1.46
CA ASP A 156 18.27 6.30 -1.86
C ASP A 156 17.91 6.97 -3.19
N ILE A 157 17.35 6.20 -4.15
CA ILE A 157 16.85 6.75 -5.43
C ILE A 157 15.70 7.72 -5.19
N ILE A 158 14.73 7.35 -4.36
CA ILE A 158 13.57 8.21 -4.03
C ILE A 158 14.02 9.43 -3.23
N GLU A 159 14.93 9.28 -2.26
CA GLU A 159 15.49 10.40 -1.51
C GLU A 159 16.20 11.39 -2.42
N GLY A 160 16.97 10.91 -3.40
CA GLY A 160 17.60 11.74 -4.43
C GLY A 160 16.57 12.53 -5.26
N TYR A 161 15.38 11.98 -5.48
CA TYR A 161 14.31 12.64 -6.22
C TYR A 161 13.55 13.68 -5.38
N CYS A 162 13.08 13.33 -4.20
CA CYS A 162 12.14 14.15 -3.43
C CYS A 162 12.67 14.64 -2.07
N GLY A 163 13.88 14.23 -1.66
CA GLY A 163 14.50 14.62 -0.39
C GLY A 163 14.00 13.84 0.83
N ALA A 164 13.15 12.83 0.65
CA ALA A 164 12.62 12.02 1.74
C ALA A 164 12.69 10.53 1.40
N ARG A 165 13.01 9.71 2.39
CA ARG A 165 13.13 8.24 2.24
C ARG A 165 11.79 7.52 2.33
N LEU A 166 10.90 8.02 3.19
CA LEU A 166 9.53 7.55 3.44
C LEU A 166 8.59 8.74 3.46
N THR A 167 7.30 8.53 3.27
CA THR A 167 6.26 9.59 3.35
C THR A 167 6.64 10.85 2.55
N HIS A 168 6.94 10.66 1.28
CA HIS A 168 7.66 11.62 0.44
C HIS A 168 6.76 12.61 -0.32
N ALA A 169 5.42 12.49 -0.28
CA ALA A 169 4.46 13.36 -0.99
C ALA A 169 4.92 13.71 -2.42
N ALA A 170 5.45 12.71 -3.12
CA ALA A 170 6.11 12.87 -4.42
C ALA A 170 5.11 13.08 -5.58
N ILE A 171 3.85 12.72 -5.39
CA ILE A 171 2.76 12.91 -6.35
C ILE A 171 1.83 13.97 -5.78
N ARG A 172 1.39 14.91 -6.62
CA ARG A 172 0.48 15.99 -6.25
C ARG A 172 -0.69 16.06 -7.21
N ILE A 173 -1.76 16.72 -6.80
CA ILE A 173 -2.90 17.01 -7.68
C ILE A 173 -2.41 17.83 -8.87
N GLY A 174 -2.65 17.30 -10.08
CA GLY A 174 -2.26 17.93 -11.34
C GLY A 174 -0.88 17.54 -11.88
N GLY A 175 -0.11 16.70 -11.20
CA GLY A 175 1.19 16.24 -11.71
C GLY A 175 2.20 15.83 -10.66
N VAL A 176 3.45 16.20 -10.91
CA VAL A 176 4.59 15.96 -10.01
C VAL A 176 5.35 17.26 -9.76
N PRO A 177 5.89 17.49 -8.56
CA PRO A 177 6.54 18.76 -8.21
C PRO A 177 7.92 18.94 -8.83
N LEU A 178 8.59 17.85 -9.17
CA LEU A 178 9.99 17.82 -9.62
C LEU A 178 10.15 16.94 -10.85
N ASP A 179 11.14 17.26 -11.66
CA ASP A 179 11.56 16.42 -12.78
C ASP A 179 12.61 15.40 -12.33
N ILE A 180 12.73 14.32 -13.08
CA ILE A 180 13.72 13.29 -12.85
C ILE A 180 15.11 13.80 -13.30
N GLN A 181 16.11 13.58 -12.45
CA GLN A 181 17.51 13.86 -12.75
C GLN A 181 18.16 12.69 -13.49
N ASP A 182 19.20 12.96 -14.27
CA ASP A 182 19.93 11.91 -15.01
C ASP A 182 20.50 10.82 -14.09
N THR A 183 20.90 11.19 -12.87
CA THR A 183 21.40 10.26 -11.85
C THR A 183 20.33 9.25 -11.40
N PHE A 184 19.06 9.65 -11.34
CA PHE A 184 17.95 8.77 -10.98
C PHE A 184 17.81 7.61 -11.98
N ILE A 185 17.78 7.93 -13.27
CA ILE A 185 17.65 6.91 -14.34
C ILE A 185 18.84 5.93 -14.32
N ALA A 186 20.07 6.45 -14.14
CA ALA A 186 21.26 5.62 -14.10
C ALA A 186 21.26 4.66 -12.90
N GLN A 187 20.89 5.16 -11.72
CA GLN A 187 20.77 4.35 -10.52
C GLN A 187 19.66 3.30 -10.63
N LEU A 188 18.50 3.70 -11.18
CA LEU A 188 17.38 2.79 -11.38
C LEU A 188 17.73 1.65 -12.36
N LYS A 189 18.37 1.95 -13.50
CA LYS A 189 18.86 0.93 -14.44
C LYS A 189 19.83 -0.02 -13.75
N THR A 190 20.79 0.51 -12.98
CA THR A 190 21.76 -0.32 -12.24
C THR A 190 21.09 -1.25 -11.23
N PHE A 191 20.03 -0.78 -10.56
CA PHE A 191 19.25 -1.61 -9.65
C PHE A 191 18.48 -2.71 -10.40
N LEU A 192 17.78 -2.34 -11.48
CA LEU A 192 16.97 -3.27 -12.28
C LEU A 192 17.80 -4.39 -12.91
N ASP A 193 19.02 -4.07 -13.35
CA ASP A 193 19.95 -5.07 -13.92
C ASP A 193 20.36 -6.15 -12.90
N LYS A 194 20.41 -5.81 -11.62
CA LYS A 194 20.75 -6.74 -10.53
C LYS A 194 19.54 -7.49 -9.98
N LEU A 195 18.36 -6.93 -10.11
CA LEU A 195 17.15 -7.44 -9.45
C LEU A 195 16.83 -8.90 -9.80
N PRO A 196 16.97 -9.40 -11.06
CA PRO A 196 16.71 -10.81 -11.35
C PRO A 196 17.61 -11.78 -10.58
N ALA A 197 18.91 -11.43 -10.42
CA ALA A 197 19.85 -12.23 -9.65
C ALA A 197 19.48 -12.23 -8.16
N ASN A 198 19.12 -11.07 -7.62
CA ASN A 198 18.71 -10.92 -6.22
C ASN A 198 17.43 -11.72 -5.93
N ILE A 199 16.44 -11.68 -6.83
CA ILE A 199 15.20 -12.47 -6.69
C ILE A 199 15.54 -13.96 -6.67
N LYS A 200 16.44 -14.40 -7.55
CA LYS A 200 16.89 -15.79 -7.55
C LYS A 200 17.57 -16.19 -6.25
N ASP A 201 18.41 -15.34 -5.69
CA ASP A 201 19.07 -15.60 -4.40
C ASP A 201 18.05 -15.80 -3.28
N TYR A 202 16.93 -15.03 -3.26
CA TYR A 202 15.86 -15.22 -2.28
C TYR A 202 15.16 -16.57 -2.49
N GLU A 203 14.83 -16.93 -3.72
CA GLU A 203 14.21 -18.21 -4.06
C GLU A 203 15.14 -19.38 -3.72
N ASP A 204 16.43 -19.33 -4.03
CA ASP A 204 17.41 -20.35 -3.71
C ASP A 204 17.53 -20.58 -2.19
N LEU A 205 17.34 -19.54 -1.38
CA LEU A 205 17.36 -19.63 0.09
C LEU A 205 16.05 -20.14 0.69
N LEU A 206 14.91 -19.87 0.07
CA LEU A 206 13.58 -20.13 0.63
C LEU A 206 12.93 -21.39 0.05
N ASP A 207 12.95 -21.58 -1.28
CA ASP A 207 12.19 -22.63 -1.96
C ASP A 207 12.66 -24.05 -1.62
N THR A 208 13.88 -24.21 -1.10
CA THR A 208 14.44 -25.48 -0.63
C THR A 208 14.45 -25.61 0.90
N ASN A 209 14.07 -24.56 1.62
CA ASN A 209 14.10 -24.55 3.07
C ASN A 209 12.87 -25.28 3.64
N ARG A 210 13.13 -26.42 4.31
CA ARG A 210 12.06 -27.26 4.88
C ARG A 210 11.16 -26.49 5.88
N ILE A 211 11.72 -25.61 6.70
CA ILE A 211 10.92 -24.84 7.68
C ILE A 211 10.00 -23.89 6.95
N TRP A 212 10.51 -23.20 5.92
CA TRP A 212 9.72 -22.31 5.08
C TRP A 212 8.56 -23.04 4.43
N LEU A 213 8.84 -24.15 3.72
CA LEU A 213 7.82 -24.94 3.04
C LEU A 213 6.74 -25.44 4.00
N MET A 214 7.13 -25.97 5.17
CA MET A 214 6.17 -26.45 6.18
C MET A 214 5.26 -25.36 6.76
N ARG A 215 5.64 -24.08 6.68
CA ARG A 215 4.85 -22.94 7.14
C ARG A 215 4.10 -22.23 6.02
N MET A 216 4.40 -22.56 4.76
CA MET A 216 3.83 -21.89 3.60
C MET A 216 2.91 -22.79 2.79
N GLU A 217 3.31 -24.04 2.51
CA GLU A 217 2.51 -24.97 1.70
C GLU A 217 1.31 -25.49 2.50
N GLU A 218 0.13 -25.47 1.88
CA GLU A 218 -1.16 -25.93 2.43
C GLU A 218 -1.59 -25.20 3.73
N VAL A 219 -0.91 -24.10 4.10
CA VAL A 219 -1.23 -23.28 5.27
C VAL A 219 -1.96 -22.00 4.84
N GLY A 220 -3.03 -21.64 5.56
CA GLY A 220 -3.80 -20.43 5.32
C GLY A 220 -4.42 -20.40 3.92
N THR A 221 -5.00 -21.51 3.48
CA THR A 221 -5.60 -21.63 2.15
C THR A 221 -6.91 -20.86 2.08
N ILE A 222 -7.01 -19.96 1.11
CA ILE A 222 -8.18 -19.14 0.81
C ILE A 222 -8.78 -19.60 -0.51
N SER A 223 -10.01 -20.11 -0.47
CA SER A 223 -10.73 -20.47 -1.69
C SER A 223 -11.14 -19.22 -2.48
N LYS A 224 -11.39 -19.38 -3.77
CA LYS A 224 -11.88 -18.30 -4.62
C LYS A 224 -13.17 -17.67 -4.09
N GLU A 225 -14.11 -18.49 -3.65
CA GLU A 225 -15.40 -18.07 -3.09
C GLU A 225 -15.20 -17.26 -1.80
N MET A 226 -14.31 -17.73 -0.92
CA MET A 226 -13.95 -17.04 0.33
C MET A 226 -13.29 -15.70 0.05
N ALA A 227 -12.32 -15.65 -0.89
CA ALA A 227 -11.65 -14.41 -1.27
C ALA A 227 -12.62 -13.36 -1.82
N LEU A 228 -13.56 -13.77 -2.67
CA LEU A 228 -14.57 -12.88 -3.23
C LEU A 228 -15.60 -12.42 -2.19
N SER A 229 -16.05 -13.31 -1.29
CA SER A 229 -17.04 -12.97 -0.26
C SER A 229 -16.48 -11.96 0.75
N TRP A 230 -15.20 -12.04 1.07
CA TRP A 230 -14.52 -11.09 1.94
C TRP A 230 -14.04 -9.83 1.24
N GLY A 231 -14.20 -9.72 -0.10
CA GLY A 231 -13.75 -8.58 -0.88
C GLY A 231 -12.22 -8.43 -0.91
N CYS A 232 -11.50 -9.55 -0.84
CA CYS A 232 -10.05 -9.57 -1.02
C CYS A 232 -9.67 -9.06 -2.41
N SER A 233 -8.52 -8.43 -2.52
CA SER A 233 -8.01 -7.88 -3.77
C SER A 233 -6.50 -8.04 -3.86
N GLY A 234 -5.91 -7.71 -5.02
CA GLY A 234 -4.47 -7.77 -5.22
C GLY A 234 -3.89 -9.18 -5.13
N PRO A 235 -2.66 -9.33 -4.59
CA PRO A 235 -1.98 -10.61 -4.48
C PRO A 235 -2.78 -11.69 -3.73
N MET A 236 -3.58 -11.30 -2.74
CA MET A 236 -4.46 -12.21 -2.00
C MET A 236 -5.51 -12.86 -2.92
N LEU A 237 -6.18 -12.05 -3.74
CA LEU A 237 -7.19 -12.53 -4.69
C LEU A 237 -6.55 -13.33 -5.83
N ARG A 238 -5.41 -12.85 -6.35
CA ARG A 238 -4.67 -13.53 -7.43
C ARG A 238 -4.14 -14.90 -7.00
N ALA A 239 -3.75 -15.05 -5.74
CA ALA A 239 -3.36 -16.36 -5.17
C ALA A 239 -4.51 -17.35 -5.11
N SER A 240 -5.76 -16.88 -5.06
CA SER A 240 -6.99 -17.67 -4.94
C SER A 240 -7.67 -17.94 -6.29
N GLY A 241 -6.98 -17.83 -7.42
CA GLY A 241 -7.48 -18.24 -8.74
C GLY A 241 -8.22 -17.13 -9.52
N VAL A 242 -8.06 -15.86 -9.16
CA VAL A 242 -8.70 -14.75 -9.88
C VAL A 242 -7.62 -13.83 -10.45
N ALA A 243 -7.43 -13.86 -11.75
CA ALA A 243 -6.48 -13.00 -12.47
C ALA A 243 -7.04 -11.59 -12.68
N TRP A 244 -7.23 -10.85 -11.58
CA TRP A 244 -7.75 -9.48 -11.60
C TRP A 244 -6.64 -8.49 -11.20
N ASP A 245 -6.44 -7.46 -12.04
CA ASP A 245 -5.52 -6.36 -11.77
C ASP A 245 -6.11 -5.08 -12.39
N ILE A 246 -6.33 -4.07 -11.55
CA ILE A 246 -6.97 -2.80 -11.97
C ILE A 246 -6.14 -2.10 -13.04
N ARG A 247 -4.81 -2.25 -13.03
CA ARG A 247 -3.94 -1.68 -14.07
C ARG A 247 -4.22 -2.22 -15.47
N LYS A 248 -4.82 -3.43 -15.57
CA LYS A 248 -5.22 -4.09 -16.84
C LYS A 248 -6.68 -3.89 -17.18
N GLU A 249 -7.56 -4.03 -16.17
CA GLU A 249 -9.02 -4.03 -16.38
C GLU A 249 -9.60 -2.62 -16.48
N GLU A 250 -9.07 -1.68 -15.69
CA GLU A 250 -9.45 -0.27 -15.68
C GLU A 250 -8.19 0.61 -15.71
N PRO A 251 -7.44 0.63 -16.84
CA PRO A 251 -6.16 1.31 -16.95
C PRO A 251 -6.24 2.78 -16.54
N TYR A 252 -5.28 3.20 -15.78
CA TYR A 252 -5.07 4.60 -15.41
C TYR A 252 -3.64 5.03 -15.80
N GLU A 253 -3.39 6.34 -15.85
CA GLU A 253 -2.18 6.95 -16.39
C GLU A 253 -1.86 6.42 -17.80
N LEU A 254 -0.82 5.62 -17.97
CA LEU A 254 -0.38 5.04 -19.25
C LEU A 254 -0.16 3.51 -19.11
N TYR A 255 -0.87 2.83 -18.18
CA TYR A 255 -0.74 1.37 -18.05
C TYR A 255 -1.27 0.59 -19.26
N ASP A 256 -2.12 1.21 -20.07
CA ASP A 256 -2.59 0.68 -21.36
C ASP A 256 -1.49 0.68 -22.46
N GLU A 257 -0.42 1.47 -22.27
CA GLU A 257 0.70 1.54 -23.21
C GLU A 257 1.88 0.61 -22.84
N VAL A 258 1.80 -0.11 -21.71
CA VAL A 258 2.88 -1.00 -21.24
C VAL A 258 2.44 -2.46 -21.23
N GLU A 259 3.39 -3.34 -21.54
CA GLU A 259 3.17 -4.79 -21.54
C GLU A 259 3.67 -5.42 -20.24
N PHE A 260 2.77 -6.09 -19.53
CA PHE A 260 3.07 -6.89 -18.35
C PHE A 260 2.04 -8.02 -18.21
N ASN A 261 2.38 -9.05 -17.45
CA ASN A 261 1.48 -10.15 -17.15
C ASN A 261 0.90 -9.98 -15.74
N VAL A 262 -0.28 -10.54 -15.52
CA VAL A 262 -0.91 -10.62 -14.20
C VAL A 262 -0.65 -12.02 -13.64
N PRO A 263 0.25 -12.18 -12.67
CA PRO A 263 0.51 -13.49 -12.08
C PRO A 263 -0.69 -13.92 -11.23
N TYR A 264 -1.07 -15.19 -11.34
CA TYR A 264 -2.13 -15.79 -10.52
C TYR A 264 -1.84 -17.26 -10.21
N SER A 265 -2.51 -17.81 -9.20
CA SER A 265 -2.38 -19.21 -8.78
C SER A 265 -3.70 -19.71 -8.20
N ASP A 266 -4.05 -20.95 -8.46
CA ASP A 266 -5.29 -21.56 -7.96
C ASP A 266 -5.14 -22.24 -6.58
N LYS A 267 -3.94 -22.25 -5.99
CA LYS A 267 -3.67 -22.95 -4.71
C LYS A 267 -4.24 -22.22 -3.49
N GLY A 268 -4.22 -20.90 -3.48
CA GLY A 268 -4.75 -20.07 -2.40
C GLY A 268 -3.98 -20.08 -1.08
N ASP A 269 -2.91 -20.84 -0.95
CA ASP A 269 -2.11 -20.97 0.27
C ASP A 269 -1.07 -19.86 0.45
N ASN A 270 -0.37 -19.86 1.58
CA ASN A 270 0.70 -18.91 1.86
C ASN A 270 1.81 -18.96 0.79
N PHE A 271 2.14 -20.16 0.29
CA PHE A 271 3.17 -20.34 -0.72
C PHE A 271 2.76 -19.73 -2.07
N ALA A 272 1.50 -19.89 -2.46
CA ALA A 272 0.97 -19.22 -3.66
C ALA A 272 1.06 -17.70 -3.57
N ARG A 273 0.73 -17.11 -2.41
CA ARG A 273 0.88 -15.67 -2.17
C ARG A 273 2.33 -15.23 -2.31
N TYR A 274 3.26 -15.97 -1.69
CA TYR A 274 4.69 -15.72 -1.83
C TYR A 274 5.14 -15.73 -3.31
N ARG A 275 4.76 -16.75 -4.07
CA ARG A 275 5.11 -16.85 -5.50
C ARG A 275 4.58 -15.67 -6.30
N ILE A 276 3.36 -15.22 -6.04
CA ILE A 276 2.78 -14.05 -6.71
C ILE A 276 3.58 -12.78 -6.40
N TYR A 277 3.97 -12.53 -5.16
CA TYR A 277 4.82 -11.38 -4.84
C TYR A 277 6.17 -11.41 -5.56
N MET A 278 6.77 -12.58 -5.69
CA MET A 278 8.03 -12.73 -6.44
C MET A 278 7.85 -12.43 -7.93
N GLU A 279 6.77 -12.93 -8.54
CA GLU A 279 6.46 -12.64 -9.95
C GLU A 279 6.06 -11.18 -10.18
N GLU A 280 5.32 -10.57 -9.26
CA GLU A 280 4.99 -9.14 -9.34
C GLU A 280 6.23 -8.25 -9.30
N MET A 281 7.26 -8.61 -8.55
CA MET A 281 8.54 -7.88 -8.60
C MET A 281 9.19 -7.95 -9.97
N ARG A 282 9.11 -9.10 -10.66
CA ARG A 282 9.63 -9.26 -12.04
C ARG A 282 8.83 -8.43 -13.04
N GLU A 283 7.50 -8.45 -12.92
CA GLU A 283 6.63 -7.67 -13.81
C GLU A 283 6.78 -6.16 -13.57
N SER A 284 6.91 -5.71 -12.31
CA SER A 284 7.22 -4.30 -12.00
C SER A 284 8.55 -3.85 -12.60
N ALA A 285 9.58 -4.72 -12.61
CA ALA A 285 10.83 -4.40 -13.29
C ALA A 285 10.66 -4.22 -14.80
N LYS A 286 9.85 -5.07 -15.46
CA LYS A 286 9.53 -4.92 -16.89
C LYS A 286 8.79 -3.61 -17.17
N ILE A 287 7.84 -3.23 -16.32
CA ILE A 287 7.13 -1.95 -16.44
C ILE A 287 8.12 -0.79 -16.29
N LEU A 288 9.04 -0.87 -15.32
CA LEU A 288 10.04 0.19 -15.10
C LEU A 288 10.99 0.37 -16.29
N TYR A 289 11.45 -0.69 -16.94
CA TYR A 289 12.24 -0.56 -18.17
C TYR A 289 11.44 0.17 -19.27
N GLN A 290 10.20 -0.19 -19.50
CA GLN A 290 9.34 0.46 -20.49
C GLN A 290 9.07 1.93 -20.14
N THR A 291 8.83 2.23 -18.84
CA THR A 291 8.60 3.63 -18.41
C THR A 291 9.87 4.49 -18.53
N ILE A 292 11.06 3.92 -18.39
CA ILE A 292 12.32 4.63 -18.68
C ILE A 292 12.39 5.00 -20.16
N ASP A 293 12.08 4.08 -21.07
CA ASP A 293 12.05 4.37 -22.52
C ASP A 293 11.00 5.43 -22.87
N MET A 294 9.81 5.35 -22.24
CA MET A 294 8.76 6.36 -22.39
C MET A 294 9.22 7.74 -21.89
N TYR A 295 9.94 7.79 -20.75
CA TYR A 295 10.49 9.03 -20.23
C TYR A 295 11.52 9.65 -21.18
N GLU A 296 12.46 8.84 -21.69
CA GLU A 296 13.45 9.29 -22.68
C GLU A 296 12.76 9.82 -23.96
N ALA A 297 11.65 9.21 -24.37
CA ALA A 297 10.85 9.72 -25.49
C ALA A 297 10.23 11.09 -25.19
N THR A 298 9.76 11.34 -23.96
CA THR A 298 9.24 12.69 -23.57
C THR A 298 10.34 13.75 -23.61
N VAL A 299 11.58 13.39 -23.23
CA VAL A 299 12.74 14.30 -23.33
C VAL A 299 13.04 14.65 -24.79
N LYS A 300 13.09 13.63 -25.67
CA LYS A 300 13.34 13.84 -27.11
C LYS A 300 12.26 14.69 -27.78
N ASN A 301 11.03 14.59 -27.33
CA ASN A 301 9.88 15.35 -27.85
C ASN A 301 9.70 16.73 -27.18
N ASN A 302 10.63 17.19 -26.35
CA ASN A 302 10.57 18.46 -25.62
C ASN A 302 9.28 18.63 -24.78
N GLN A 303 8.72 17.54 -24.25
CA GLN A 303 7.59 17.58 -23.33
C GLN A 303 8.13 17.87 -21.92
N THR A 304 8.09 19.12 -21.50
CA THR A 304 8.72 19.57 -20.23
C THR A 304 7.71 19.84 -19.12
N GLU A 305 6.42 19.76 -19.43
CA GLU A 305 5.38 20.07 -18.46
C GLU A 305 5.26 18.97 -17.40
N LEU A 306 5.34 19.38 -16.14
CA LEU A 306 5.24 18.49 -14.98
C LEU A 306 3.93 18.67 -14.20
N MET A 307 3.26 19.81 -14.37
CA MET A 307 2.00 20.16 -13.73
C MET A 307 1.02 20.65 -14.77
N ALA A 308 -0.22 20.26 -14.62
CA ALA A 308 -1.31 20.74 -15.48
C ALA A 308 -1.52 22.25 -15.31
N HIS A 309 -1.83 22.94 -16.39
CA HIS A 309 -2.14 24.36 -16.35
C HIS A 309 -3.62 24.59 -16.00
N ALA A 310 -3.91 24.69 -14.72
CA ALA A 310 -5.26 24.95 -14.21
C ALA A 310 -5.23 25.95 -13.06
N PRO A 311 -5.08 27.26 -13.33
CA PRO A 311 -4.87 28.30 -12.32
C PRO A 311 -5.92 28.35 -11.21
N LYS A 312 -7.14 27.88 -11.49
CA LYS A 312 -8.22 27.78 -10.51
C LYS A 312 -7.96 26.71 -9.42
N TYR A 313 -7.17 25.69 -9.72
CA TYR A 313 -6.97 24.53 -8.87
C TYR A 313 -5.50 24.27 -8.50
N ILE A 314 -4.58 24.72 -9.35
CA ILE A 314 -3.14 24.46 -9.24
C ILE A 314 -2.39 25.77 -9.19
N SER A 315 -1.47 25.90 -8.22
CA SER A 315 -0.58 27.06 -8.13
C SER A 315 0.33 27.16 -9.34
N ALA A 316 0.57 28.38 -9.79
CA ALA A 316 1.54 28.67 -10.84
C ALA A 316 2.96 28.25 -10.43
N PRO A 317 3.89 28.07 -11.38
CA PRO A 317 5.30 27.86 -11.09
C PRO A 317 5.88 28.92 -10.16
N LYS A 318 6.85 28.55 -9.32
CA LYS A 318 7.44 29.43 -8.30
C LYS A 318 7.95 30.76 -8.89
N LEU A 319 8.55 30.71 -10.08
CA LEU A 319 9.06 31.92 -10.75
C LEU A 319 7.91 32.90 -11.07
N ASP A 320 6.80 32.39 -11.60
CA ASP A 320 5.63 33.21 -11.93
C ASP A 320 4.98 33.81 -10.67
N ILE A 321 4.91 33.03 -9.58
CA ILE A 321 4.43 33.54 -8.29
C ILE A 321 5.29 34.69 -7.78
N MET A 322 6.61 34.64 -8.01
CA MET A 322 7.55 35.66 -7.55
C MET A 322 7.61 36.92 -8.47
N THR A 323 7.19 36.77 -9.72
CA THR A 323 7.35 37.86 -10.74
C THR A 323 6.05 38.42 -11.25
N GLN A 324 4.90 37.74 -11.07
CA GLN A 324 3.60 38.11 -11.60
C GLN A 324 2.58 38.30 -10.50
N ASN A 325 2.00 39.51 -10.37
CA ASN A 325 0.99 39.82 -9.34
C ASN A 325 -0.23 38.87 -9.41
N TYR A 326 -0.69 38.52 -10.60
CA TYR A 326 -1.82 37.62 -10.78
C TYR A 326 -1.53 36.23 -10.22
N SER A 327 -0.39 35.65 -10.55
CA SER A 327 0.05 34.34 -10.06
C SER A 327 0.25 34.34 -8.53
N LEU A 328 0.76 35.44 -7.97
CA LEU A 328 0.90 35.62 -6.53
C LEU A 328 -0.47 35.63 -5.84
N MET A 329 -1.43 36.41 -6.36
CA MET A 329 -2.79 36.49 -5.80
C MET A 329 -3.50 35.10 -5.87
N GLN A 330 -3.39 34.38 -6.99
CA GLN A 330 -3.95 33.05 -7.10
C GLN A 330 -3.34 32.08 -6.09
N HIS A 331 -2.01 32.08 -5.99
CA HIS A 331 -1.32 31.26 -5.00
C HIS A 331 -1.80 31.57 -3.57
N PHE A 332 -1.92 32.86 -3.23
CA PHE A 332 -2.44 33.28 -1.93
C PHE A 332 -3.84 32.70 -1.67
N VAL A 333 -4.76 32.81 -2.63
CA VAL A 333 -6.13 32.28 -2.50
C VAL A 333 -6.13 30.75 -2.36
N LEU A 334 -5.35 30.04 -3.16
CA LEU A 334 -5.27 28.57 -3.11
C LEU A 334 -4.70 28.06 -1.78
N VAL A 335 -3.73 28.77 -1.20
CA VAL A 335 -3.12 28.37 0.08
C VAL A 335 -4.01 28.74 1.27
N THR A 336 -4.67 29.90 1.23
CA THR A 336 -5.46 30.38 2.39
C THR A 336 -6.91 29.90 2.39
N GLN A 337 -7.52 29.74 1.22
CA GLN A 337 -8.93 29.35 1.08
C GLN A 337 -9.12 27.95 0.49
N GLY A 338 -8.07 27.36 -0.09
CA GLY A 338 -8.15 26.10 -0.78
C GLY A 338 -8.78 26.17 -2.18
N MET A 339 -8.64 25.08 -2.94
CA MET A 339 -9.36 24.89 -4.18
C MET A 339 -10.84 24.59 -3.90
N ARG A 340 -11.71 24.91 -4.85
CA ARG A 340 -13.15 24.62 -4.79
C ARG A 340 -13.55 23.74 -5.98
N PRO A 341 -13.51 22.42 -5.85
CA PRO A 341 -14.00 21.50 -6.87
C PRO A 341 -15.50 21.74 -7.15
N PRO A 342 -16.01 21.32 -8.32
CA PRO A 342 -17.45 21.37 -8.59
C PRO A 342 -18.23 20.48 -7.62
N VAL A 343 -19.54 20.74 -7.51
CA VAL A 343 -20.45 19.85 -6.79
C VAL A 343 -20.54 18.52 -7.56
N GLY A 344 -20.34 17.43 -6.83
CA GLY A 344 -20.37 16.08 -7.42
C GLY A 344 -19.70 15.06 -6.52
N GLU A 345 -19.73 13.83 -6.96
CA GLU A 345 -19.09 12.71 -6.28
C GLU A 345 -18.29 11.88 -7.28
N VAL A 346 -17.24 11.25 -6.78
CA VAL A 346 -16.36 10.40 -7.56
C VAL A 346 -15.88 9.23 -6.71
N TYR A 347 -15.79 8.05 -7.29
CA TYR A 347 -15.04 6.92 -6.78
C TYR A 347 -13.93 6.55 -7.76
N VAL A 348 -12.74 6.33 -7.22
CA VAL A 348 -11.58 5.94 -7.99
C VAL A 348 -10.90 4.78 -7.27
N ALA A 349 -10.63 3.72 -8.00
CA ALA A 349 -9.84 2.59 -7.55
C ALA A 349 -8.48 2.57 -8.26
N THR A 350 -7.44 2.21 -7.53
CA THR A 350 -6.08 2.03 -8.04
C THR A 350 -5.47 0.75 -7.47
N GLU A 351 -4.58 0.11 -8.20
CA GLU A 351 -3.89 -1.10 -7.75
C GLU A 351 -2.69 -0.70 -6.87
N SER A 352 -2.86 -0.75 -5.55
CA SER A 352 -1.74 -0.62 -4.62
C SER A 352 -0.95 -1.94 -4.54
N PRO A 353 0.26 -1.97 -3.96
CA PRO A 353 1.00 -3.22 -3.77
C PRO A 353 0.26 -4.30 -2.97
N LYS A 354 -0.75 -3.91 -2.18
CA LYS A 354 -1.57 -4.81 -1.36
C LYS A 354 -2.91 -5.18 -1.99
N GLY A 355 -3.31 -4.43 -3.02
CA GLY A 355 -4.57 -4.63 -3.74
C GLY A 355 -5.30 -3.34 -4.04
N GLU A 356 -6.60 -3.42 -4.22
CA GLU A 356 -7.44 -2.28 -4.59
C GLU A 356 -7.49 -1.23 -3.47
N LEU A 357 -6.96 -0.06 -3.78
CA LEU A 357 -7.07 1.14 -2.97
C LEU A 357 -8.09 2.09 -3.60
N GLY A 358 -9.19 2.36 -2.91
CA GLY A 358 -10.28 3.18 -3.41
C GLY A 358 -10.47 4.47 -2.62
N PHE A 359 -10.67 5.58 -3.34
CA PHE A 359 -11.05 6.87 -2.77
C PHE A 359 -12.42 7.29 -3.30
N TYR A 360 -13.38 7.45 -2.38
CA TYR A 360 -14.65 8.11 -2.67
C TYR A 360 -14.62 9.52 -2.09
N ILE A 361 -14.94 10.50 -2.92
CA ILE A 361 -15.01 11.92 -2.53
C ILE A 361 -16.37 12.48 -2.94
N ASN A 362 -17.04 13.13 -2.00
CA ASN A 362 -18.23 13.95 -2.25
C ASN A 362 -17.88 15.41 -2.04
N SER A 363 -18.09 16.25 -3.03
CA SER A 363 -17.86 17.70 -3.00
C SER A 363 -19.18 18.47 -3.10
N GLN A 364 -19.36 19.44 -2.23
CA GLN A 364 -20.46 20.41 -2.28
C GLN A 364 -20.02 21.78 -2.82
N GLY A 365 -18.88 21.85 -3.54
CA GLY A 365 -18.34 23.10 -4.08
C GLY A 365 -17.55 23.94 -3.07
N GLY A 366 -17.34 23.42 -1.87
CA GLY A 366 -16.53 24.04 -0.82
C GLY A 366 -15.04 23.70 -0.94
N PRO A 367 -14.18 24.32 -0.11
CA PRO A 367 -12.75 24.04 -0.09
C PRO A 367 -12.39 22.73 0.62
N TYR A 368 -13.32 22.13 1.33
CA TYR A 368 -13.19 20.88 2.07
C TYR A 368 -14.07 19.81 1.42
N PRO A 369 -13.64 18.54 1.39
CA PRO A 369 -14.53 17.46 1.04
C PRO A 369 -15.72 17.40 2.02
N TYR A 370 -16.93 17.28 1.50
CA TYR A 370 -18.09 17.04 2.36
C TYR A 370 -18.03 15.63 2.99
N ARG A 371 -17.56 14.66 2.20
CA ARG A 371 -17.28 13.31 2.66
C ARG A 371 -16.09 12.74 1.90
N LEU A 372 -15.19 12.12 2.64
CA LEU A 372 -14.15 11.26 2.10
C LEU A 372 -14.31 9.86 2.69
N LYS A 373 -14.30 8.84 1.85
CA LYS A 373 -14.29 7.44 2.26
C LYS A 373 -13.15 6.71 1.60
N LEU A 374 -12.42 5.93 2.40
CA LEU A 374 -11.29 5.13 1.93
C LEU A 374 -11.68 3.65 1.90
N ARG A 375 -11.47 3.00 0.78
CA ARG A 375 -11.46 1.55 0.68
C ARG A 375 -10.01 1.09 0.72
N ALA A 376 -9.61 0.52 1.85
CA ALA A 376 -8.25 0.02 2.09
C ALA A 376 -8.22 -1.50 1.94
N PRO A 377 -7.31 -2.08 1.14
CA PRO A 377 -7.24 -3.53 0.97
C PRO A 377 -6.94 -4.26 2.29
N SER A 378 -6.02 -3.74 3.10
CA SER A 378 -5.63 -4.35 4.38
C SER A 378 -6.79 -4.48 5.37
N PHE A 379 -7.83 -3.63 5.29
CA PHE A 379 -9.01 -3.75 6.15
C PHE A 379 -9.76 -5.07 5.91
N TRP A 380 -9.98 -5.41 4.65
CA TRP A 380 -10.65 -6.65 4.25
C TRP A 380 -9.77 -7.88 4.52
N HIS A 381 -8.45 -7.74 4.27
CA HIS A 381 -7.47 -8.77 4.60
C HIS A 381 -7.35 -9.04 6.10
N THR A 382 -7.65 -8.08 6.95
CA THR A 382 -7.72 -8.28 8.40
C THR A 382 -9.01 -9.02 8.78
N GLY A 383 -10.13 -8.66 8.17
CA GLY A 383 -11.42 -9.29 8.45
C GLY A 383 -11.44 -10.79 8.15
N ILE A 384 -10.83 -11.23 7.06
CA ILE A 384 -10.80 -12.64 6.65
C ILE A 384 -10.12 -13.54 7.68
N LEU A 385 -9.25 -13.02 8.55
CA LEU A 385 -8.58 -13.78 9.60
C LEU A 385 -9.58 -14.49 10.54
N THR A 386 -10.78 -13.96 10.66
CA THR A 386 -11.86 -14.57 11.47
C THR A 386 -12.22 -15.98 10.97
N ASP A 387 -12.27 -16.16 9.66
CA ASP A 387 -12.65 -17.44 9.04
C ASP A 387 -11.42 -18.25 8.61
N LEU A 388 -10.26 -17.60 8.43
CA LEU A 388 -9.05 -18.24 7.93
C LEU A 388 -8.26 -18.97 9.03
N LEU A 389 -8.24 -18.45 10.25
CA LEU A 389 -7.41 -18.99 11.34
C LEU A 389 -7.99 -20.23 12.02
N PRO A 390 -9.32 -20.41 12.16
CA PRO A 390 -9.86 -21.63 12.76
C PRO A 390 -9.39 -22.91 12.05
N GLY A 391 -8.99 -23.91 12.83
CA GLY A 391 -8.45 -25.18 12.34
C GLY A 391 -6.92 -25.21 12.24
N HIS A 392 -6.26 -24.06 12.23
CA HIS A 392 -4.78 -23.96 12.23
C HIS A 392 -4.20 -24.00 13.66
N TYR A 393 -2.88 -24.12 13.75
CA TYR A 393 -2.13 -24.11 14.99
C TYR A 393 -1.52 -22.72 15.27
N ILE A 394 -1.16 -22.44 16.54
CA ILE A 394 -0.57 -21.16 16.93
C ILE A 394 0.64 -20.75 16.07
N PRO A 395 1.60 -21.64 15.73
CA PRO A 395 2.74 -21.27 14.88
C PRO A 395 2.34 -20.82 13.47
N ASP A 396 1.18 -21.26 12.96
CA ASP A 396 0.71 -20.90 11.64
C ASP A 396 0.11 -19.48 11.59
N VAL A 397 -0.34 -18.95 12.74
CA VAL A 397 -0.88 -17.59 12.85
C VAL A 397 0.11 -16.58 12.29
N VAL A 398 1.39 -16.71 12.65
CA VAL A 398 2.44 -15.79 12.23
C VAL A 398 2.64 -15.80 10.72
N SER A 399 2.70 -16.99 10.10
CA SER A 399 2.86 -17.10 8.65
C SER A 399 1.62 -16.63 7.88
N ILE A 400 0.42 -16.88 8.40
CA ILE A 400 -0.84 -16.41 7.81
C ILE A 400 -0.92 -14.89 7.85
N ILE A 401 -0.70 -14.26 9.02
CA ILE A 401 -0.68 -12.80 9.14
C ILE A 401 0.39 -12.20 8.24
N GLY A 402 1.61 -12.76 8.23
CA GLY A 402 2.70 -12.31 7.38
C GLY A 402 2.32 -12.28 5.90
N THR A 403 1.70 -13.35 5.40
CA THR A 403 1.35 -13.45 3.98
C THR A 403 0.11 -12.65 3.58
N THR A 404 -0.75 -12.24 4.51
CA THR A 404 -1.87 -11.33 4.23
C THR A 404 -1.43 -9.88 3.99
N ASN A 405 -0.18 -9.54 4.30
CA ASN A 405 0.44 -8.24 4.04
C ASN A 405 -0.38 -7.04 4.55
N ILE A 406 -0.76 -7.09 5.81
CA ILE A 406 -1.59 -6.08 6.46
C ILE A 406 -0.73 -4.91 6.95
N VAL A 407 -1.18 -3.67 6.76
CA VAL A 407 -0.60 -2.45 7.36
C VAL A 407 -1.67 -1.70 8.15
N PHE A 408 -1.44 -1.55 9.45
CA PHE A 408 -2.46 -0.97 10.34
C PHE A 408 -2.74 0.51 10.12
N GLY A 409 -1.79 1.23 9.50
CA GLY A 409 -2.01 2.62 9.13
C GLY A 409 -3.16 2.83 8.14
N GLU A 410 -3.44 1.86 7.26
CA GLU A 410 -4.60 1.89 6.36
C GLU A 410 -5.81 1.10 6.87
N VAL A 411 -5.60 0.11 7.73
CA VAL A 411 -6.71 -0.63 8.36
C VAL A 411 -7.53 0.30 9.24
N ASP A 412 -6.88 0.98 10.15
CA ASP A 412 -7.54 1.79 11.18
C ASP A 412 -7.85 3.22 10.71
N ARG A 413 -7.15 3.77 9.72
CA ARG A 413 -7.34 5.07 9.04
C ARG A 413 -7.30 6.29 9.93
#